data_aa53ad2d97e04b6bd097fe2ddb79f68b
#
_entry.id   aa53ad2d97e04b6bd097fe2ddb79f68b
#
_cell.length_a   1.000
_cell.length_b   1.000
_cell.length_c   1.000
_cell.angle_alpha   90.00
_cell.angle_beta   90.00
_cell.angle_gamma   90.00
#
_symmetry.space_group_name_H-M   'P 1'
#
loop_
_entity.id
_entity.type
_entity.pdbx_description
1 polymer ?
#
loop_
_entity_poly.entity_id
_entity_poly.type
_entity_poly.pdbx_seq_one_letter_code
_entity_poly.pdbx_strand_id
1 'polypeptide(L)'
;MTYRLATAEDLDRLVAMSDQAKESFKAKNIDQWQKGEPNRQVMEASILRSQLHVLEDTGQVVGMITIVPGPEASYASIDGAWLNQEPYFAFHRVCVEESMKGRGLAARLFSEAEQYVLKTGVRNIRIDTHPDNQAMQRALAKSGYICCGTL
;
A
#
# COMPACT_ATOMS: atom_id res chain seq x y z
N MET A 1 15.70 -4.96 -9.47
CA MET A 1 14.90 -4.88 -8.21
C MET A 1 14.22 -6.20 -7.94
N THR A 2 14.12 -6.58 -6.67
CA THR A 2 13.50 -7.83 -6.25
C THR A 2 12.25 -7.54 -5.44
N TYR A 3 11.14 -8.17 -5.80
CA TYR A 3 9.90 -8.14 -5.04
C TYR A 3 9.78 -9.43 -4.22
N ARG A 4 9.56 -9.30 -2.92
CA ARG A 4 9.52 -10.45 -2.00
C ARG A 4 8.68 -10.16 -0.76
N LEU A 5 8.36 -11.20 0.00
CA LEU A 5 7.79 -11.03 1.34
C LEU A 5 8.80 -10.34 2.25
N ALA A 6 8.30 -9.47 3.12
CA ALA A 6 9.11 -8.87 4.17
C ALA A 6 9.44 -9.92 5.25
N THR A 7 10.60 -9.75 5.86
CA THR A 7 11.02 -10.58 7.01
C THR A 7 11.25 -9.69 8.23
N ALA A 8 11.44 -10.31 9.39
CA ALA A 8 11.71 -9.58 10.63
C ALA A 8 12.95 -8.67 10.51
N GLU A 9 13.91 -9.05 9.67
CA GLU A 9 15.12 -8.25 9.44
C GLU A 9 14.83 -6.92 8.73
N ASP A 10 13.71 -6.81 8.03
CA ASP A 10 13.32 -5.58 7.33
C ASP A 10 12.65 -4.56 8.24
N LEU A 11 12.27 -4.94 9.46
CA LEU A 11 11.36 -4.16 10.30
C LEU A 11 11.88 -2.75 10.59
N ASP A 12 13.15 -2.61 10.97
CA ASP A 12 13.73 -1.29 11.27
C ASP A 12 13.70 -0.38 10.04
N ARG A 13 14.00 -0.92 8.87
CA ARG A 13 13.96 -0.17 7.61
C ARG A 13 12.54 0.24 7.25
N LEU A 14 11.57 -0.63 7.44
CA LEU A 14 10.16 -0.34 7.17
C LEU A 14 9.63 0.75 8.08
N VAL A 15 9.99 0.73 9.35
CA VAL A 15 9.65 1.79 10.31
C VAL A 15 10.25 3.13 9.86
N ALA A 16 11.53 3.13 9.47
CA ALA A 16 12.20 4.33 8.99
C ALA A 16 11.51 4.92 7.76
N MET A 17 11.12 4.07 6.80
CA MET A 17 10.40 4.51 5.59
C MET A 17 9.04 5.10 5.93
N SER A 18 8.29 4.48 6.84
CA SER A 18 6.99 5.00 7.24
C SER A 18 7.12 6.34 7.98
N ASP A 19 8.17 6.52 8.78
CA ASP A 19 8.45 7.79 9.45
C ASP A 19 8.77 8.89 8.44
N GLN A 20 9.54 8.60 7.41
CA GLN A 20 9.77 9.53 6.30
C GLN A 20 8.46 9.95 5.62
N ALA A 21 7.59 8.99 5.36
CA ALA A 21 6.29 9.26 4.74
C ALA A 21 5.41 10.12 5.63
N LYS A 22 5.38 9.86 6.94
CA LYS A 22 4.63 10.66 7.90
C LYS A 22 5.10 12.12 7.92
N GLU A 23 6.41 12.33 7.92
CA GLU A 23 6.98 13.68 7.86
C GLU A 23 6.65 14.38 6.54
N SER A 24 6.70 13.66 5.43
CA SER A 24 6.33 14.19 4.11
C SER A 24 4.87 14.62 4.07
N PHE A 25 3.96 13.80 4.59
CA PHE A 25 2.53 14.15 4.67
C PHE A 25 2.30 15.39 5.56
N LYS A 26 2.95 15.42 6.71
CA LYS A 26 2.86 16.54 7.64
C LYS A 26 3.33 17.85 6.98
N ALA A 27 4.46 17.82 6.27
CA ALA A 27 5.00 18.98 5.58
C ALA A 27 4.06 19.51 4.48
N LYS A 28 3.22 18.64 3.90
CA LYS A 28 2.24 18.98 2.86
C LYS A 28 0.85 19.24 3.40
N ASN A 29 0.67 19.28 4.72
CA ASN A 29 -0.63 19.40 5.38
C ASN A 29 -1.62 18.30 5.00
N ILE A 30 -1.13 17.09 4.74
CA ILE A 30 -1.97 15.92 4.49
C ILE A 30 -2.12 15.14 5.78
N ASP A 31 -3.37 14.95 6.25
CA ASP A 31 -3.68 14.26 7.50
C ASP A 31 -3.70 12.73 7.32
N GLN A 32 -2.78 12.20 6.53
CA GLN A 32 -2.61 10.78 6.32
C GLN A 32 -1.47 10.28 7.21
N TRP A 33 -1.69 9.18 7.94
CA TRP A 33 -0.71 8.57 8.84
C TRP A 33 -0.27 9.50 9.99
N GLN A 34 -1.10 10.43 10.41
CA GLN A 34 -0.77 11.41 11.44
C GLN A 34 -1.29 11.03 12.84
N LYS A 35 -1.87 9.83 12.99
CA LYS A 35 -2.50 9.39 14.24
C LYS A 35 -1.78 8.20 14.87
N GLY A 36 -0.46 8.10 14.66
CA GLY A 36 0.38 7.08 15.28
C GLY A 36 0.49 5.76 14.51
N GLU A 37 -0.22 5.60 13.42
CA GLU A 37 -0.13 4.41 12.56
C GLU A 37 0.25 4.81 11.12
N PRO A 38 0.90 3.90 10.34
CA PRO A 38 1.39 2.59 10.77
C PRO A 38 2.54 2.72 11.78
N ASN A 39 2.64 1.73 12.67
CA ASN A 39 3.71 1.67 13.67
C ASN A 39 4.43 0.33 13.59
N ARG A 40 5.46 0.15 14.41
CA ARG A 40 6.26 -1.08 14.44
C ARG A 40 5.40 -2.32 14.68
N GLN A 41 4.46 -2.25 15.61
CA GLN A 41 3.61 -3.38 15.99
C GLN A 41 2.71 -3.81 14.83
N VAL A 42 2.13 -2.87 14.10
CA VAL A 42 1.30 -3.15 12.92
C VAL A 42 2.13 -3.82 11.83
N MET A 43 3.34 -3.34 11.59
CA MET A 43 4.23 -3.92 10.57
C MET A 43 4.69 -5.32 10.96
N GLU A 44 5.05 -5.52 12.23
CA GLU A 44 5.44 -6.83 12.74
C GLU A 44 4.31 -7.85 12.57
N ALA A 45 3.08 -7.47 12.92
CA ALA A 45 1.91 -8.33 12.74
C ALA A 45 1.69 -8.68 11.25
N SER A 46 1.86 -7.71 10.36
CA SER A 46 1.71 -7.94 8.91
C SER A 46 2.81 -8.86 8.36
N ILE A 47 4.02 -8.76 8.88
CA ILE A 47 5.11 -9.67 8.51
C ILE A 47 4.78 -11.10 8.98
N LEU A 48 4.34 -11.25 10.23
CA LEU A 48 3.99 -12.56 10.77
C LEU A 48 2.85 -13.24 10.01
N ARG A 49 1.93 -12.45 9.45
CA ARG A 49 0.82 -12.95 8.63
C ARG A 49 1.19 -13.14 7.17
N SER A 50 2.43 -12.90 6.79
CA SER A 50 2.91 -12.98 5.39
C SER A 50 2.10 -12.09 4.45
N GLN A 51 1.73 -10.91 4.92
CA GLN A 51 0.93 -9.93 4.17
C GLN A 51 1.73 -8.73 3.71
N LEU A 52 2.89 -8.46 4.31
CA LEU A 52 3.73 -7.33 3.97
C LEU A 52 4.77 -7.73 2.94
N HIS A 53 4.75 -7.06 1.80
CA HIS A 53 5.66 -7.30 0.69
C HIS A 53 6.57 -6.09 0.50
N VAL A 54 7.77 -6.33 0.02
CA VAL A 54 8.76 -5.27 -0.19
C VAL A 54 9.36 -5.33 -1.59
N LEU A 55 9.81 -4.18 -2.04
CA LEU A 55 10.63 -4.03 -3.23
C LEU A 55 12.04 -3.65 -2.78
N GLU A 56 13.02 -4.42 -3.21
CA GLU A 56 14.40 -4.27 -2.80
C GLU A 56 15.27 -3.89 -4.00
N ASP A 57 16.09 -2.89 -3.82
CA ASP A 57 17.05 -2.43 -4.82
C ASP A 57 18.45 -2.45 -4.23
N THR A 58 19.33 -3.25 -4.81
CA THR A 58 20.74 -3.35 -4.42
C THR A 58 20.92 -3.61 -2.92
N GLY A 59 20.12 -4.52 -2.37
CA GLY A 59 20.21 -4.90 -0.97
C GLY A 59 19.47 -3.97 0.00
N GLN A 60 18.76 -2.96 -0.49
CA GLN A 60 18.01 -2.03 0.35
C GLN A 60 16.52 -2.03 -0.03
N VAL A 61 15.65 -2.13 0.96
CA VAL A 61 14.21 -2.00 0.75
C VAL A 61 13.88 -0.56 0.37
N VAL A 62 13.19 -0.37 -0.76
CA VAL A 62 12.81 0.93 -1.30
C VAL A 62 11.30 1.10 -1.47
N GLY A 63 10.53 0.05 -1.24
CA GLY A 63 9.08 0.11 -1.31
C GLY A 63 8.44 -0.96 -0.47
N MET A 64 7.20 -0.72 -0.02
CA MET A 64 6.41 -1.70 0.70
C MET A 64 4.94 -1.59 0.34
N ILE A 65 4.24 -2.71 0.46
CA ILE A 65 2.79 -2.81 0.28
C ILE A 65 2.27 -3.94 1.14
N THR A 66 1.12 -3.74 1.79
CA THR A 66 0.46 -4.79 2.56
C THR A 66 -0.74 -5.29 1.76
N ILE A 67 -0.86 -6.61 1.63
CA ILE A 67 -1.89 -7.28 0.85
C ILE A 67 -2.73 -8.14 1.79
N VAL A 68 -4.00 -7.77 1.98
CA VAL A 68 -4.89 -8.37 2.97
C VAL A 68 -6.12 -8.95 2.26
N PRO A 69 -6.48 -10.22 2.52
CA PRO A 69 -7.71 -10.76 1.94
C PRO A 69 -8.92 -10.07 2.53
N GLY A 70 -9.89 -9.72 1.66
CA GLY A 70 -11.18 -9.18 2.11
C GLY A 70 -12.07 -10.28 2.70
N PRO A 71 -13.26 -9.91 3.18
CA PRO A 71 -13.84 -8.57 3.15
C PRO A 71 -13.30 -7.65 4.26
N GLU A 72 -13.33 -6.35 3.99
CA GLU A 72 -12.99 -5.32 4.99
C GLU A 72 -14.25 -4.59 5.44
N ALA A 73 -14.40 -4.43 6.75
CA ALA A 73 -15.57 -3.78 7.33
C ALA A 73 -15.74 -2.34 6.82
N SER A 74 -14.63 -1.60 6.70
CA SER A 74 -14.66 -0.20 6.22
C SER A 74 -15.07 -0.07 4.75
N TYR A 75 -15.02 -1.15 3.98
CA TYR A 75 -15.41 -1.16 2.57
C TYR A 75 -16.84 -1.65 2.34
N ALA A 76 -17.52 -2.09 3.39
CA ALA A 76 -18.87 -2.64 3.29
C ALA A 76 -19.90 -1.60 2.83
N SER A 77 -19.69 -0.33 3.19
CA SER A 77 -20.58 0.76 2.79
C SER A 77 -19.73 1.98 2.43
N ILE A 78 -19.83 2.42 1.18
CA ILE A 78 -19.15 3.62 0.70
C ILE A 78 -20.15 4.58 0.09
N ASP A 79 -19.80 5.87 0.06
CA ASP A 79 -20.54 6.85 -0.73
C ASP A 79 -20.08 6.72 -2.18
N GLY A 80 -20.84 5.95 -2.93
CA GLY A 80 -20.50 5.50 -4.27
C GLY A 80 -20.85 4.03 -4.45
N ALA A 81 -20.19 3.37 -5.38
CA ALA A 81 -20.42 1.94 -5.64
C ALA A 81 -19.14 1.27 -6.15
N TRP A 82 -18.83 0.10 -5.58
CA TRP A 82 -17.76 -0.73 -6.10
C TRP A 82 -18.11 -1.26 -7.50
N LEU A 83 -17.09 -1.57 -8.31
CA LEU A 83 -17.29 -2.07 -9.66
C LEU A 83 -18.02 -3.42 -9.69
N ASN A 84 -17.85 -4.21 -8.63
CA ASN A 84 -18.46 -5.54 -8.52
C ASN A 84 -18.52 -5.95 -7.03
N GLN A 85 -19.13 -7.11 -6.76
CA GLN A 85 -19.22 -7.70 -5.43
C GLN A 85 -18.41 -9.00 -5.34
N GLU A 86 -17.42 -9.16 -6.20
CA GLU A 86 -16.55 -10.34 -6.21
C GLU A 86 -15.61 -10.33 -5.01
N PRO A 87 -15.08 -11.50 -4.60
CA PRO A 87 -14.00 -11.54 -3.62
C PRO A 87 -12.81 -10.68 -4.05
N TYR A 88 -12.13 -10.06 -3.09
CA TYR A 88 -11.05 -9.13 -3.37
C TYR A 88 -9.94 -9.24 -2.33
N PHE A 89 -8.78 -8.72 -2.70
CA PHE A 89 -7.73 -8.36 -1.75
C PHE A 89 -7.69 -6.84 -1.63
N ALA A 90 -7.38 -6.36 -0.44
CA ALA A 90 -7.17 -4.94 -0.18
C ALA A 90 -5.68 -4.65 -0.12
N PHE A 91 -5.26 -3.57 -0.75
CA PHE A 91 -3.90 -3.05 -0.62
C PHE A 91 -3.88 -1.94 0.42
N HIS A 92 -2.92 -2.03 1.33
CA HIS A 92 -2.74 -1.07 2.42
C HIS A 92 -1.28 -0.65 2.54
N ARG A 93 -1.07 0.52 3.12
CA ARG A 93 0.25 1.00 3.55
C ARG A 93 1.28 0.95 2.43
N VAL A 94 0.90 1.48 1.28
CA VAL A 94 1.81 1.62 0.14
C VAL A 94 2.78 2.76 0.43
N CYS A 95 4.07 2.48 0.38
CA CYS A 95 5.10 3.45 0.70
C CYS A 95 6.32 3.23 -0.18
N VAL A 96 6.90 4.32 -0.67
CA VAL A 96 8.12 4.33 -1.46
C VAL A 96 9.15 5.22 -0.75
N GLU A 97 10.41 4.79 -0.78
CA GLU A 97 11.51 5.58 -0.23
C GLU A 97 11.51 6.99 -0.86
N GLU A 98 11.62 8.03 -0.01
CA GLU A 98 11.49 9.43 -0.46
C GLU A 98 12.45 9.78 -1.60
N SER A 99 13.71 9.34 -1.50
CA SER A 99 14.73 9.64 -2.52
C SER A 99 14.48 8.92 -3.86
N MET A 100 13.57 7.94 -3.87
CA MET A 100 13.25 7.14 -5.05
C MET A 100 11.93 7.54 -5.70
N LYS A 101 11.25 8.56 -5.18
CA LYS A 101 9.99 9.04 -5.74
C LYS A 101 10.18 9.59 -7.15
N GLY A 102 9.13 9.47 -7.96
CA GLY A 102 9.16 9.91 -9.36
C GLY A 102 9.81 8.92 -10.31
N ARG A 103 10.14 7.71 -9.87
CA ARG A 103 10.78 6.67 -10.69
C ARG A 103 9.85 5.50 -11.02
N GLY A 104 8.55 5.66 -10.78
CA GLY A 104 7.55 4.64 -11.10
C GLY A 104 7.52 3.45 -10.13
N LEU A 105 8.08 3.57 -8.93
CA LEU A 105 8.13 2.46 -7.98
C LEU A 105 6.75 2.10 -7.43
N ALA A 106 5.86 3.07 -7.24
CA ALA A 106 4.49 2.78 -6.82
C ALA A 106 3.77 1.91 -7.86
N ALA A 107 3.90 2.25 -9.14
CA ALA A 107 3.35 1.45 -10.24
C ALA A 107 3.95 0.04 -10.26
N ARG A 108 5.24 -0.08 -10.00
CA ARG A 108 5.93 -1.37 -9.92
C ARG A 108 5.38 -2.21 -8.76
N LEU A 109 5.16 -1.61 -7.58
CA LEU A 109 4.56 -2.29 -6.44
C LEU A 109 3.16 -2.78 -6.77
N PHE A 110 2.32 -1.94 -7.39
CA PHE A 110 0.97 -2.35 -7.78
C PHE A 110 1.00 -3.52 -8.75
N SER A 111 1.85 -3.46 -9.77
CA SER A 111 1.97 -4.52 -10.78
C SER A 111 2.40 -5.84 -10.14
N GLU A 112 3.41 -5.83 -9.28
CA GLU A 112 3.88 -7.03 -8.59
C GLU A 112 2.82 -7.59 -7.63
N ALA A 113 2.15 -6.71 -6.89
CA ALA A 113 1.10 -7.11 -5.96
C ALA A 113 -0.11 -7.70 -6.71
N GLU A 114 -0.47 -7.12 -7.85
CA GLU A 114 -1.54 -7.64 -8.71
C GLU A 114 -1.22 -9.05 -9.20
N GLN A 115 0.01 -9.30 -9.61
CA GLN A 115 0.45 -10.64 -10.02
C GLN A 115 0.37 -11.64 -8.87
N TYR A 116 0.75 -11.22 -7.66
CA TYR A 116 0.60 -12.06 -6.48
C TYR A 116 -0.86 -12.42 -6.23
N VAL A 117 -1.77 -11.45 -6.29
CA VAL A 117 -3.21 -11.68 -6.09
C VAL A 117 -3.76 -12.62 -7.15
N LEU A 118 -3.39 -12.44 -8.41
CA LEU A 118 -3.83 -13.33 -9.50
C LEU A 118 -3.46 -14.78 -9.25
N LYS A 119 -2.27 -15.03 -8.69
CA LYS A 119 -1.82 -16.39 -8.37
C LYS A 119 -2.67 -17.08 -7.29
N THR A 120 -3.38 -16.31 -6.47
CA THR A 120 -4.31 -16.87 -5.48
C THR A 120 -5.66 -17.27 -6.09
N GLY A 121 -5.92 -16.89 -7.33
CA GLY A 121 -7.21 -17.11 -7.99
C GLY A 121 -8.19 -15.96 -7.85
N VAL A 122 -7.87 -14.93 -7.08
CA VAL A 122 -8.70 -13.72 -6.95
C VAL A 122 -8.31 -12.72 -8.03
N ARG A 123 -9.30 -12.03 -8.60
CA ARG A 123 -9.12 -11.14 -9.75
C ARG A 123 -9.62 -9.72 -9.46
N ASN A 124 -9.71 -9.35 -8.19
CA ASN A 124 -10.30 -8.09 -7.77
C ASN A 124 -9.49 -7.49 -6.63
N ILE A 125 -9.23 -6.20 -6.72
CA ILE A 125 -8.46 -5.46 -5.72
C ILE A 125 -9.24 -4.21 -5.35
N ARG A 126 -9.26 -3.89 -4.05
CA ARG A 126 -9.78 -2.63 -3.54
C ARG A 126 -8.68 -1.92 -2.76
N ILE A 127 -8.63 -0.62 -2.90
CA ILE A 127 -7.66 0.23 -2.21
C ILE A 127 -8.30 1.57 -1.89
N ASP A 128 -7.90 2.18 -0.79
CA ASP A 128 -8.30 3.53 -0.44
C ASP A 128 -7.07 4.38 -0.17
N THR A 129 -7.24 5.68 -0.29
CA THR A 129 -6.21 6.66 0.04
C THR A 129 -6.86 7.93 0.56
N HIS A 130 -6.09 8.75 1.25
CA HIS A 130 -6.58 10.03 1.77
C HIS A 130 -6.97 10.96 0.60
N PRO A 131 -8.08 11.71 0.73
CA PRO A 131 -8.56 12.59 -0.35
C PRO A 131 -7.56 13.68 -0.74
N ASP A 132 -6.68 14.08 0.16
CA ASP A 132 -5.65 15.10 -0.13
C ASP A 132 -4.38 14.52 -0.73
N ASN A 133 -4.26 13.19 -0.81
CA ASN A 133 -3.07 12.54 -1.40
C ASN A 133 -3.25 12.42 -2.91
N GLN A 134 -3.04 13.52 -3.60
CA GLN A 134 -3.22 13.58 -5.05
C GLN A 134 -2.18 12.73 -5.80
N ALA A 135 -0.97 12.63 -5.26
CA ALA A 135 0.09 11.83 -5.87
C ALA A 135 -0.32 10.35 -5.96
N MET A 136 -0.90 9.80 -4.88
CA MET A 136 -1.38 8.43 -4.86
C MET A 136 -2.58 8.24 -5.80
N GLN A 137 -3.51 9.20 -5.81
CA GLN A 137 -4.66 9.15 -6.71
C GLN A 137 -4.21 9.11 -8.18
N ARG A 138 -3.20 9.91 -8.54
CA ARG A 138 -2.64 9.89 -9.90
C ARG A 138 -1.95 8.56 -10.21
N ALA A 139 -1.19 8.02 -9.26
CA ALA A 139 -0.52 6.73 -9.44
C ALA A 139 -1.53 5.60 -9.66
N LEU A 140 -2.62 5.60 -8.90
CA LEU A 140 -3.70 4.62 -9.05
C LEU A 140 -4.40 4.76 -10.39
N ALA A 141 -4.74 5.97 -10.82
CA ALA A 141 -5.38 6.21 -12.12
C ALA A 141 -4.48 5.75 -13.27
N LYS A 142 -3.18 6.05 -13.19
CA LYS A 142 -2.20 5.59 -14.19
C LYS A 142 -2.10 4.08 -14.26
N SER A 143 -2.29 3.40 -13.14
CA SER A 143 -2.24 1.93 -13.06
C SER A 143 -3.57 1.27 -13.42
N GLY A 144 -4.57 2.04 -13.85
CA GLY A 144 -5.85 1.53 -14.33
C GLY A 144 -6.92 1.37 -13.24
N TYR A 145 -6.67 1.86 -12.04
CA TYR A 145 -7.68 1.82 -10.96
C TYR A 145 -8.74 2.89 -11.22
N ILE A 146 -9.97 2.55 -10.83
CA ILE A 146 -11.12 3.42 -11.03
C ILE A 146 -11.62 3.89 -9.67
N CYS A 147 -11.79 5.21 -9.50
CA CYS A 147 -12.37 5.76 -8.29
C CYS A 147 -13.84 5.36 -8.18
N CYS A 148 -14.19 4.65 -7.11
CA CYS A 148 -15.53 4.11 -6.88
C CYS A 148 -16.36 4.97 -5.92
N GLY A 149 -15.74 5.88 -5.18
CA GLY A 149 -16.43 6.70 -4.21
C GLY A 149 -15.56 7.04 -3.01
N THR A 150 -16.23 7.31 -1.89
CA THR A 150 -15.61 7.76 -0.64
C THR A 150 -16.03 6.85 0.51
N LEU A 151 -15.10 6.59 1.40
CA LEU A 151 -15.39 5.82 2.63
C LEU A 151 -16.25 6.63 3.59
#